data_d2b9dff04201914560001b620b15a1d8
#
_entry.id   d2b9dff04201914560001b620b15a1d8
#
_cell.length_a   1.000
_cell.length_b   1.000
_cell.length_c   1.000
_cell.angle_alpha   90.00
_cell.angle_beta   90.00
_cell.angle_gamma   90.00
#
_symmetry.space_group_name_H-M   'P 1'
#
loop_
_entity.id
_entity.type
_entity.pdbx_description
1 polymer ?
#
loop_
_entity_poly.entity_id
_entity_poly.type
_entity_poly.pdbx_seq_one_letter_code
_entity_poly.pdbx_strand_id
1 'polypeptide(L)'
;MSDIFQEVDDEVRREQLKRLWERYGVFLIAACVLLVVAVGGWRTYEWWDAKKAAEAGTAFQAAVALSTEGKNKEAEEAFATLAASGTSSYRMLAKFREAAEVARRDPKAAVAIYDQLAADSSLGRVLQDLAALRAGMILVDTAPYSDIVQRLEPLTAPDRTFRHSARSMLALAAWRAKDATAMRKWSDMILADGETPSGTRGQIQMLLALADADKKS
;
A
#
# COMPACT_ATOMS: atom_id res chain seq x y z
N MET A 1 12.84 -29.32 -69.81
CA MET A 1 11.66 -30.08 -69.31
C MET A 1 11.31 -29.85 -67.84
N SER A 2 12.00 -28.96 -67.10
CA SER A 2 11.72 -28.63 -65.70
C SER A 2 10.67 -27.52 -65.51
N ASP A 3 10.44 -26.62 -66.50
CA ASP A 3 9.51 -25.53 -66.36
C ASP A 3 8.04 -25.93 -66.30
N ILE A 4 7.62 -26.99 -67.02
CA ILE A 4 6.22 -27.42 -67.00
C ILE A 4 5.77 -28.00 -65.65
N PHE A 5 6.68 -28.63 -64.92
CA PHE A 5 6.37 -29.17 -63.60
C PHE A 5 6.31 -28.09 -62.51
N GLN A 6 7.07 -27.01 -62.66
CA GLN A 6 7.00 -25.85 -61.77
C GLN A 6 5.72 -25.03 -62.01
N GLU A 7 5.29 -24.88 -63.27
CA GLU A 7 4.07 -24.15 -63.63
C GLU A 7 2.80 -24.86 -63.13
N VAL A 8 2.78 -26.20 -63.19
CA VAL A 8 1.67 -27.04 -62.66
C VAL A 8 1.64 -27.00 -61.12
N ASP A 9 2.79 -27.01 -60.44
CA ASP A 9 2.84 -26.92 -58.96
C ASP A 9 2.38 -25.56 -58.47
N ASP A 10 2.71 -24.47 -59.15
CA ASP A 10 2.27 -23.14 -58.82
C ASP A 10 0.76 -22.93 -59.06
N GLU A 11 0.21 -23.54 -60.09
CA GLU A 11 -1.23 -23.46 -60.40
C GLU A 11 -2.05 -24.29 -59.41
N VAL A 12 -1.59 -25.46 -58.98
CA VAL A 12 -2.23 -26.28 -57.93
C VAL A 12 -2.18 -25.58 -56.57
N ARG A 13 -1.09 -24.91 -56.21
CA ARG A 13 -0.98 -24.10 -55.00
C ARG A 13 -1.92 -22.91 -55.02
N ARG A 14 -2.05 -22.21 -56.12
CA ARG A 14 -2.99 -21.10 -56.28
C ARG A 14 -4.44 -21.55 -56.16
N GLU A 15 -4.82 -22.68 -56.76
CA GLU A 15 -6.16 -23.21 -56.59
C GLU A 15 -6.48 -23.65 -55.15
N GLN A 16 -5.53 -24.29 -54.47
CA GLN A 16 -5.70 -24.70 -53.07
C GLN A 16 -5.83 -23.46 -52.16
N LEU A 17 -5.01 -22.43 -52.35
CA LEU A 17 -5.12 -21.15 -51.62
C LEU A 17 -6.46 -20.44 -51.89
N LYS A 18 -6.94 -20.46 -53.14
CA LYS A 18 -8.24 -19.89 -53.53
C LYS A 18 -9.39 -20.60 -52.86
N ARG A 19 -9.38 -21.95 -52.83
CA ARG A 19 -10.42 -22.77 -52.14
C ARG A 19 -10.40 -22.55 -50.61
N LEU A 20 -9.22 -22.41 -50.00
CA LEU A 20 -9.07 -22.07 -48.59
C LEU A 20 -9.62 -20.68 -48.29
N TRP A 21 -9.30 -19.71 -49.15
CA TRP A 21 -9.79 -18.35 -49.00
C TRP A 21 -11.31 -18.22 -49.15
N GLU A 22 -11.87 -18.90 -50.16
CA GLU A 22 -13.33 -18.95 -50.38
C GLU A 22 -14.08 -19.58 -49.19
N ARG A 23 -13.46 -20.54 -48.51
CA ARG A 23 -14.06 -21.26 -47.39
C ARG A 23 -13.85 -20.56 -46.05
N TYR A 24 -12.69 -19.96 -45.80
CA TYR A 24 -12.28 -19.43 -44.50
C TYR A 24 -12.01 -17.93 -44.51
N GLY A 25 -11.95 -17.27 -45.65
CA GLY A 25 -11.62 -15.83 -45.76
C GLY A 25 -12.52 -14.92 -44.92
N VAL A 26 -13.82 -15.21 -44.90
CA VAL A 26 -14.78 -14.45 -44.09
C VAL A 26 -14.48 -14.60 -42.59
N PHE A 27 -14.14 -15.81 -42.13
CA PHE A 27 -13.78 -16.05 -40.74
C PHE A 27 -12.46 -15.40 -40.38
N LEU A 28 -11.48 -15.38 -41.27
CA LEU A 28 -10.20 -14.72 -41.08
C LEU A 28 -10.39 -13.19 -40.96
N ILE A 29 -11.19 -12.60 -41.84
CA ILE A 29 -11.51 -11.18 -41.79
C ILE A 29 -12.26 -10.85 -40.49
N ALA A 30 -13.25 -11.65 -40.13
CA ALA A 30 -13.98 -11.48 -38.88
C ALA A 30 -13.06 -11.58 -37.65
N ALA A 31 -12.13 -12.52 -37.63
CA ALA A 31 -11.14 -12.66 -36.58
C ALA A 31 -10.21 -11.44 -36.51
N CYS A 32 -9.72 -10.93 -37.64
CA CYS A 32 -8.90 -9.73 -37.71
C CYS A 32 -9.65 -8.48 -37.21
N VAL A 33 -10.92 -8.31 -37.62
CA VAL A 33 -11.76 -7.20 -37.15
C VAL A 33 -11.98 -7.30 -35.62
N LEU A 34 -12.28 -8.49 -35.12
CA LEU A 34 -12.48 -8.72 -33.70
C LEU A 34 -11.21 -8.40 -32.89
N LEU A 35 -10.04 -8.77 -33.41
CA LEU A 35 -8.74 -8.47 -32.81
C LEU A 35 -8.47 -6.96 -32.77
N VAL A 36 -8.74 -6.25 -33.87
CA VAL A 36 -8.60 -4.79 -33.95
C VAL A 36 -9.53 -4.07 -32.96
N VAL A 37 -10.78 -4.52 -32.86
CA VAL A 37 -11.74 -3.96 -31.88
C VAL A 37 -11.31 -4.24 -30.45
N ALA A 38 -10.83 -5.45 -30.16
CA ALA A 38 -10.33 -5.81 -28.84
C ALA A 38 -9.11 -4.97 -28.43
N VAL A 39 -8.12 -4.84 -29.33
CA VAL A 39 -6.91 -4.02 -29.08
C VAL A 39 -7.26 -2.53 -28.96
N GLY A 40 -8.13 -2.01 -29.84
CA GLY A 40 -8.59 -0.63 -29.81
C GLY A 40 -9.36 -0.30 -28.53
N GLY A 41 -10.26 -1.18 -28.13
CA GLY A 41 -11.01 -1.06 -26.86
C GLY A 41 -10.10 -1.09 -25.65
N TRP A 42 -9.14 -2.03 -25.62
CA TRP A 42 -8.14 -2.11 -24.54
C TRP A 42 -7.28 -0.82 -24.44
N ARG A 43 -6.80 -0.32 -25.55
CA ARG A 43 -6.00 0.92 -25.62
C ARG A 43 -6.78 2.15 -25.15
N THR A 44 -8.06 2.24 -25.53
CA THR A 44 -8.92 3.35 -25.10
C THR A 44 -9.17 3.30 -23.61
N TYR A 45 -9.43 2.10 -23.06
CA TYR A 45 -9.59 1.88 -21.63
C TYR A 45 -8.31 2.23 -20.86
N GLU A 46 -7.15 1.76 -21.29
CA GLU A 46 -5.84 2.05 -20.70
C GLU A 46 -5.53 3.56 -20.70
N TRP A 47 -5.79 4.25 -21.81
CA TRP A 47 -5.64 5.69 -21.90
C TRP A 47 -6.55 6.46 -20.94
N TRP A 48 -7.80 6.04 -20.82
CA TRP A 48 -8.77 6.67 -19.91
C TRP A 48 -8.41 6.46 -18.44
N ASP A 49 -7.98 5.25 -18.08
CA ASP A 49 -7.53 4.93 -16.73
C ASP A 49 -6.25 5.70 -16.37
N ALA A 50 -5.29 5.77 -17.29
CA ALA A 50 -4.07 6.58 -17.14
C ALA A 50 -4.37 8.06 -16.96
N LYS A 51 -5.35 8.61 -17.71
CA LYS A 51 -5.79 9.99 -17.57
C LYS A 51 -6.39 10.26 -16.20
N LYS A 52 -7.29 9.39 -15.72
CA LYS A 52 -7.86 9.48 -14.37
C LYS A 52 -6.80 9.38 -13.28
N ALA A 53 -5.82 8.49 -13.45
CA ALA A 53 -4.71 8.36 -12.52
C ALA A 53 -3.84 9.63 -12.49
N ALA A 54 -3.58 10.27 -13.63
CA ALA A 54 -2.85 11.52 -13.72
C ALA A 54 -3.59 12.69 -13.04
N GLU A 55 -4.91 12.80 -13.26
CA GLU A 55 -5.75 13.79 -12.57
C GLU A 55 -5.76 13.60 -11.07
N ALA A 56 -5.91 12.34 -10.61
CA ALA A 56 -5.85 12.01 -9.18
C ALA A 56 -4.45 12.29 -8.58
N GLY A 57 -3.38 12.03 -9.35
CA GLY A 57 -2.01 12.36 -8.96
C GLY A 57 -1.80 13.86 -8.77
N THR A 58 -2.31 14.69 -9.70
CA THR A 58 -2.24 16.15 -9.60
C THR A 58 -3.01 16.66 -8.38
N ALA A 59 -4.22 16.14 -8.14
CA ALA A 59 -5.02 16.48 -6.97
C ALA A 59 -4.32 16.07 -5.66
N PHE A 60 -3.67 14.89 -5.64
CA PHE A 60 -2.90 14.44 -4.49
C PHE A 60 -1.71 15.37 -4.18
N GLN A 61 -0.96 15.78 -5.21
CA GLN A 61 0.16 16.71 -5.05
C GLN A 61 -0.31 18.08 -4.54
N ALA A 62 -1.45 18.59 -5.04
CA ALA A 62 -2.04 19.82 -4.54
C ALA A 62 -2.41 19.72 -3.06
N ALA A 63 -3.02 18.61 -2.64
CA ALA A 63 -3.32 18.37 -1.22
C ALA A 63 -2.05 18.27 -0.34
N VAL A 64 -0.97 17.64 -0.85
CA VAL A 64 0.33 17.62 -0.15
C VAL A 64 0.91 19.03 -0.04
N ALA A 65 0.81 19.86 -1.07
CA ALA A 65 1.28 21.25 -1.04
C ALA A 65 0.55 22.05 0.07
N LEU A 66 -0.78 21.90 0.16
CA LEU A 66 -1.56 22.55 1.25
C LEU A 66 -1.08 22.11 2.63
N SER A 67 -0.79 20.82 2.82
CA SER A 67 -0.24 20.30 4.08
C SER A 67 1.14 20.90 4.41
N THR A 68 2.02 21.04 3.41
CA THR A 68 3.37 21.62 3.61
C THR A 68 3.33 23.12 3.87
N GLU A 69 2.32 23.83 3.35
CA GLU A 69 2.06 25.25 3.64
C GLU A 69 1.42 25.49 5.01
N GLY A 70 1.12 24.43 5.76
CA GLY A 70 0.45 24.52 7.06
C GLY A 70 -1.06 24.73 6.98
N LYS A 71 -1.64 24.67 5.78
CA LYS A 71 -3.09 24.75 5.53
C LYS A 71 -3.77 23.40 5.82
N ASN A 72 -3.62 22.90 7.06
CA ASN A 72 -3.96 21.53 7.44
C ASN A 72 -5.43 21.19 7.20
N LYS A 73 -6.35 22.15 7.46
CA LYS A 73 -7.79 21.92 7.24
C LYS A 73 -8.15 21.79 5.76
N GLU A 74 -7.56 22.63 4.91
CA GLU A 74 -7.77 22.58 3.47
C GLU A 74 -7.14 21.28 2.89
N ALA A 75 -5.97 20.88 3.41
CA ALA A 75 -5.34 19.59 3.06
C ALA A 75 -6.21 18.39 3.45
N GLU A 76 -6.78 18.39 4.66
CA GLU A 76 -7.72 17.37 5.13
C GLU A 76 -8.92 17.24 4.18
N GLU A 77 -9.59 18.35 3.86
CA GLU A 77 -10.73 18.39 2.96
C GLU A 77 -10.38 17.89 1.53
N ALA A 78 -9.20 18.27 1.03
CA ALA A 78 -8.71 17.83 -0.27
C ALA A 78 -8.40 16.32 -0.27
N PHE A 79 -7.78 15.78 0.77
CA PHE A 79 -7.54 14.35 0.90
C PHE A 79 -8.85 13.57 1.08
N ALA A 80 -9.81 14.07 1.87
CA ALA A 80 -11.12 13.43 2.02
C ALA A 80 -11.88 13.35 0.68
N THR A 81 -11.84 14.42 -0.11
CA THR A 81 -12.43 14.45 -1.46
C THR A 81 -11.78 13.41 -2.37
N LEU A 82 -10.46 13.30 -2.35
CA LEU A 82 -9.72 12.34 -3.15
C LEU A 82 -9.93 10.90 -2.66
N ALA A 83 -10.08 10.70 -1.35
CA ALA A 83 -10.43 9.42 -0.74
C ALA A 83 -11.82 8.93 -1.16
N ALA A 84 -12.75 9.83 -1.45
CA ALA A 84 -14.10 9.50 -1.94
C ALA A 84 -14.14 9.22 -3.45
N SER A 85 -13.43 10.02 -4.26
CA SER A 85 -13.62 10.08 -5.72
C SER A 85 -12.43 9.64 -6.56
N GLY A 86 -11.24 9.46 -5.97
CA GLY A 86 -10.01 9.09 -6.66
C GLY A 86 -10.00 7.66 -7.22
N THR A 87 -8.96 7.33 -7.99
CA THR A 87 -8.69 5.93 -8.37
C THR A 87 -8.36 5.07 -7.16
N SER A 88 -8.49 3.75 -7.25
CA SER A 88 -8.32 2.83 -6.11
C SER A 88 -7.03 3.10 -5.31
N SER A 89 -5.88 3.25 -6.00
CA SER A 89 -4.59 3.52 -5.35
C SER A 89 -4.56 4.88 -4.68
N TYR A 90 -5.08 5.94 -5.34
CA TYR A 90 -5.09 7.28 -4.77
C TYR A 90 -6.11 7.44 -3.64
N ARG A 91 -7.24 6.75 -3.70
CA ARG A 91 -8.20 6.71 -2.57
C ARG A 91 -7.56 6.19 -1.29
N MET A 92 -6.82 5.09 -1.41
CA MET A 92 -6.10 4.51 -0.28
C MET A 92 -5.05 5.46 0.29
N LEU A 93 -4.18 6.01 -0.57
CA LEU A 93 -3.15 6.96 -0.15
C LEU A 93 -3.76 8.21 0.49
N ALA A 94 -4.86 8.72 -0.09
CA ALA A 94 -5.57 9.88 0.42
C ALA A 94 -6.16 9.62 1.81
N LYS A 95 -6.75 8.45 2.08
CA LYS A 95 -7.25 8.08 3.41
C LYS A 95 -6.14 8.06 4.46
N PHE A 96 -4.96 7.52 4.13
CA PHE A 96 -3.81 7.55 5.04
C PHE A 96 -3.34 8.98 5.33
N ARG A 97 -3.36 9.86 4.32
CA ARG A 97 -2.99 11.27 4.48
C ARG A 97 -4.04 12.06 5.23
N GLU A 98 -5.32 11.87 4.92
CA GLU A 98 -6.45 12.43 5.66
C GLU A 98 -6.33 12.12 7.15
N ALA A 99 -6.15 10.84 7.51
CA ALA A 99 -5.95 10.45 8.91
C ALA A 99 -4.76 11.16 9.58
N ALA A 100 -3.67 11.38 8.84
CA ALA A 100 -2.50 12.09 9.36
C ALA A 100 -2.76 13.59 9.59
N GLU A 101 -3.55 14.25 8.74
CA GLU A 101 -3.96 15.65 8.94
C GLU A 101 -4.97 15.76 10.10
N VAL A 102 -5.96 14.87 10.16
CA VAL A 102 -6.93 14.80 11.26
C VAL A 102 -6.23 14.61 12.60
N ALA A 103 -5.16 13.81 12.66
CA ALA A 103 -4.42 13.55 13.91
C ALA A 103 -3.85 14.80 14.59
N ARG A 104 -3.63 15.88 13.84
CA ARG A 104 -3.10 17.15 14.37
C ARG A 104 -4.10 17.87 15.26
N ARG A 105 -5.40 17.72 15.01
CA ARG A 105 -6.48 18.39 15.76
C ARG A 105 -7.34 17.43 16.59
N ASP A 106 -7.55 16.22 16.10
CA ASP A 106 -8.38 15.20 16.72
C ASP A 106 -7.73 13.80 16.60
N PRO A 107 -6.79 13.49 17.51
CA PRO A 107 -6.12 12.20 17.54
C PRO A 107 -7.09 11.01 17.60
N LYS A 108 -8.23 11.16 18.30
CA LYS A 108 -9.22 10.10 18.45
C LYS A 108 -9.92 9.79 17.11
N ALA A 109 -10.32 10.83 16.38
CA ALA A 109 -10.91 10.66 15.04
C ALA A 109 -9.90 10.01 14.06
N ALA A 110 -8.63 10.44 14.12
CA ALA A 110 -7.58 9.84 13.29
C ALA A 110 -7.37 8.35 13.58
N VAL A 111 -7.38 7.94 14.85
CA VAL A 111 -7.31 6.53 15.25
C VAL A 111 -8.47 5.75 14.65
N ALA A 112 -9.69 6.29 14.67
CA ALA A 112 -10.85 5.63 14.09
C ALA A 112 -10.69 5.41 12.57
N ILE A 113 -10.11 6.38 11.84
CA ILE A 113 -9.82 6.22 10.40
C ILE A 113 -8.76 5.13 10.18
N TYR A 114 -7.68 5.13 10.95
CA TYR A 114 -6.65 4.09 10.86
C TYR A 114 -7.19 2.71 11.24
N ASP A 115 -8.11 2.60 12.20
CA ASP A 115 -8.75 1.33 12.56
C ASP A 115 -9.61 0.78 11.42
N GLN A 116 -10.33 1.64 10.71
CA GLN A 116 -11.05 1.24 9.50
C GLN A 116 -10.10 0.73 8.41
N LEU A 117 -8.96 1.41 8.20
CA LEU A 117 -7.95 0.97 7.25
C LEU A 117 -7.30 -0.36 7.67
N ALA A 118 -7.03 -0.56 8.95
CA ALA A 118 -6.47 -1.80 9.47
C ALA A 118 -7.44 -3.00 9.31
N ALA A 119 -8.75 -2.74 9.36
CA ALA A 119 -9.78 -3.75 9.18
C ALA A 119 -10.13 -4.03 7.70
N ASP A 120 -9.71 -3.18 6.76
CA ASP A 120 -10.02 -3.32 5.34
C ASP A 120 -9.16 -4.40 4.67
N SER A 121 -9.73 -5.59 4.47
CA SER A 121 -9.04 -6.72 3.86
C SER A 121 -8.60 -6.49 2.40
N SER A 122 -9.18 -5.51 1.70
CA SER A 122 -8.82 -5.17 0.33
C SER A 122 -7.44 -4.51 0.21
N LEU A 123 -6.91 -3.94 1.29
CA LEU A 123 -5.62 -3.26 1.32
C LEU A 123 -4.41 -4.21 1.37
N GLY A 124 -4.64 -5.46 1.73
CA GLY A 124 -3.56 -6.41 1.97
C GLY A 124 -2.81 -6.15 3.30
N ARG A 125 -2.15 -7.19 3.79
CA ARG A 125 -1.56 -7.26 5.13
C ARG A 125 -0.62 -6.10 5.48
N VAL A 126 0.27 -5.72 4.56
CA VAL A 126 1.29 -4.68 4.83
C VAL A 126 0.65 -3.32 5.13
N LEU A 127 -0.39 -2.95 4.39
CA LEU A 127 -1.08 -1.67 4.60
C LEU A 127 -2.00 -1.71 5.82
N GLN A 128 -2.62 -2.85 6.11
CA GLN A 128 -3.37 -3.06 7.36
C GLN A 128 -2.44 -2.91 8.57
N ASP A 129 -1.27 -3.55 8.54
CA ASP A 129 -0.25 -3.43 9.59
C ASP A 129 0.25 -1.99 9.73
N LEU A 130 0.47 -1.28 8.61
CA LEU A 130 0.84 0.14 8.64
C LEU A 130 -0.23 0.99 9.31
N ALA A 131 -1.51 0.76 9.01
CA ALA A 131 -2.60 1.50 9.63
C ALA A 131 -2.67 1.23 11.15
N ALA A 132 -2.58 -0.03 11.57
CA ALA A 132 -2.54 -0.39 13.00
C ALA A 132 -1.34 0.24 13.71
N LEU A 133 -0.16 0.25 13.06
CA LEU A 133 1.03 0.90 13.58
C LEU A 133 0.83 2.41 13.74
N ARG A 134 0.24 3.09 12.74
CA ARG A 134 -0.05 4.54 12.79
C ARG A 134 -1.03 4.90 13.91
N ALA A 135 -2.08 4.09 14.10
CA ALA A 135 -2.97 4.26 15.24
C ALA A 135 -2.24 4.07 16.58
N GLY A 136 -1.38 3.05 16.67
CA GLY A 136 -0.53 2.81 17.84
C GLY A 136 0.41 3.99 18.14
N MET A 137 0.99 4.62 17.11
CA MET A 137 1.83 5.83 17.27
C MET A 137 1.09 6.99 17.91
N ILE A 138 -0.18 7.20 17.56
CA ILE A 138 -1.01 8.26 18.15
C ILE A 138 -1.34 7.95 19.62
N LEU A 139 -1.54 6.67 19.93
CA LEU A 139 -2.01 6.21 21.22
C LEU A 139 -0.89 5.94 22.23
N VAL A 140 0.36 5.75 21.77
CA VAL A 140 1.47 5.26 22.62
C VAL A 140 1.71 6.10 23.87
N ASP A 141 1.45 7.40 23.82
CA ASP A 141 1.67 8.32 24.94
C ASP A 141 0.46 8.46 25.87
N THR A 142 -0.73 8.07 25.43
CA THR A 142 -1.97 8.38 26.16
C THR A 142 -2.79 7.16 26.56
N ALA A 143 -2.80 6.10 25.75
CA ALA A 143 -3.62 4.92 25.99
C ALA A 143 -3.02 3.99 27.07
N PRO A 144 -3.84 3.18 27.75
CA PRO A 144 -3.37 2.07 28.59
C PRO A 144 -2.46 1.10 27.84
N TYR A 145 -1.49 0.51 28.52
CA TYR A 145 -0.58 -0.46 27.94
C TYR A 145 -1.31 -1.65 27.29
N SER A 146 -2.38 -2.14 27.94
CA SER A 146 -3.23 -3.23 27.42
C SER A 146 -3.75 -2.96 26.00
N ASP A 147 -4.17 -1.73 25.73
CA ASP A 147 -4.75 -1.34 24.44
C ASP A 147 -3.68 -1.27 23.36
N ILE A 148 -2.47 -0.83 23.73
CA ILE A 148 -1.31 -0.84 22.83
C ILE A 148 -0.88 -2.26 22.52
N VAL A 149 -0.86 -3.16 23.51
CA VAL A 149 -0.56 -4.60 23.31
C VAL A 149 -1.57 -5.23 22.35
N GLN A 150 -2.87 -5.08 22.61
CA GLN A 150 -3.91 -5.65 21.76
C GLN A 150 -3.75 -5.24 20.29
N ARG A 151 -3.33 -4.01 20.04
CA ARG A 151 -3.17 -3.45 18.69
C ARG A 151 -1.87 -3.86 18.02
N LEU A 152 -0.75 -3.83 18.74
CA LEU A 152 0.59 -3.94 18.14
C LEU A 152 1.24 -5.31 18.31
N GLU A 153 0.84 -6.13 19.28
CA GLU A 153 1.43 -7.46 19.47
C GLU A 153 1.31 -8.35 18.21
N PRO A 154 0.18 -8.35 17.46
CA PRO A 154 0.09 -9.10 16.19
C PRO A 154 1.12 -8.71 15.13
N LEU A 155 1.66 -7.48 15.22
CA LEU A 155 2.66 -6.95 14.29
C LEU A 155 4.09 -7.33 14.69
N THR A 156 4.31 -8.00 15.82
CA THR A 156 5.65 -8.31 16.35
C THR A 156 6.25 -9.61 15.81
N ALA A 157 5.45 -10.42 15.10
CA ALA A 157 5.87 -11.71 14.55
C ALA A 157 7.04 -11.54 13.54
N PRO A 158 7.91 -12.56 13.40
CA PRO A 158 9.13 -12.47 12.56
C PRO A 158 8.85 -12.16 11.09
N ASP A 159 7.70 -12.57 10.56
CA ASP A 159 7.26 -12.37 9.18
C ASP A 159 6.62 -10.99 8.93
N ARG A 160 6.51 -10.14 9.95
CA ARG A 160 5.86 -8.83 9.83
C ARG A 160 6.84 -7.73 9.44
N THR A 161 6.44 -6.94 8.45
CA THR A 161 7.26 -5.83 7.93
C THR A 161 7.60 -4.79 9.01
N PHE A 162 6.66 -4.50 9.91
CA PHE A 162 6.80 -3.46 10.93
C PHE A 162 7.16 -3.98 12.31
N ARG A 163 7.65 -5.24 12.44
CA ARG A 163 7.93 -5.87 13.73
C ARG A 163 8.85 -5.07 14.65
N HIS A 164 9.88 -4.45 14.09
CA HIS A 164 10.82 -3.66 14.90
C HIS A 164 10.16 -2.39 15.46
N SER A 165 9.36 -1.70 14.65
CA SER A 165 8.61 -0.52 15.10
C SER A 165 7.53 -0.88 16.13
N ALA A 166 6.81 -1.98 15.91
CA ALA A 166 5.80 -2.44 16.86
C ALA A 166 6.40 -2.83 18.22
N ARG A 167 7.49 -3.61 18.22
CA ARG A 167 8.23 -3.98 19.44
C ARG A 167 8.77 -2.75 20.17
N SER A 168 9.29 -1.77 19.43
CA SER A 168 9.82 -0.51 20.00
C SER A 168 8.72 0.30 20.69
N MET A 169 7.55 0.42 20.07
CA MET A 169 6.40 1.09 20.69
C MET A 169 5.87 0.34 21.92
N LEU A 170 5.85 -0.99 21.86
CA LEU A 170 5.46 -1.82 23.02
C LEU A 170 6.44 -1.66 24.19
N ALA A 171 7.75 -1.59 23.93
CA ALA A 171 8.76 -1.34 24.94
C ALA A 171 8.56 0.05 25.58
N LEU A 172 8.31 1.08 24.79
CA LEU A 172 8.04 2.46 25.25
C LEU A 172 6.75 2.52 26.08
N ALA A 173 5.67 1.92 25.60
CA ALA A 173 4.39 1.89 26.31
C ALA A 173 4.50 1.12 27.65
N ALA A 174 5.25 0.02 27.67
CA ALA A 174 5.52 -0.73 28.91
C ALA A 174 6.35 0.10 29.92
N TRP A 175 7.39 0.81 29.45
CA TRP A 175 8.18 1.71 30.28
C TRP A 175 7.30 2.81 30.91
N ARG A 176 6.46 3.45 30.09
CA ARG A 176 5.49 4.45 30.57
C ARG A 176 4.52 3.89 31.62
N ALA A 177 4.07 2.63 31.42
CA ALA A 177 3.23 1.92 32.38
C ALA A 177 3.99 1.42 33.63
N LYS A 178 5.31 1.67 33.72
CA LYS A 178 6.21 1.16 34.77
C LYS A 178 6.26 -0.37 34.85
N ASP A 179 5.93 -1.06 33.75
CA ASP A 179 6.06 -2.51 33.63
C ASP A 179 7.46 -2.86 33.10
N ALA A 180 8.42 -2.98 34.03
CA ALA A 180 9.80 -3.31 33.70
C ALA A 180 9.97 -4.68 33.06
N THR A 181 9.08 -5.64 33.38
CA THR A 181 9.13 -7.00 32.81
C THR A 181 8.72 -6.98 31.34
N ALA A 182 7.61 -6.37 31.03
CA ALA A 182 7.16 -6.24 29.65
C ALA A 182 8.14 -5.38 28.80
N MET A 183 8.64 -4.29 29.37
CA MET A 183 9.67 -3.46 28.70
C MET A 183 10.91 -4.28 28.33
N ARG A 184 11.43 -5.08 29.24
CA ARG A 184 12.57 -5.95 28.97
C ARG A 184 12.25 -7.00 27.91
N LYS A 185 11.09 -7.67 27.99
CA LYS A 185 10.63 -8.64 26.97
C LYS A 185 10.75 -8.06 25.57
N TRP A 186 10.17 -6.89 25.33
CA TRP A 186 10.16 -6.27 24.00
C TRP A 186 11.54 -5.76 23.57
N SER A 187 12.30 -5.23 24.52
CA SER A 187 13.68 -4.76 24.27
C SER A 187 14.60 -5.91 23.88
N ASP A 188 14.53 -7.04 24.57
CA ASP A 188 15.33 -8.23 24.27
C ASP A 188 15.00 -8.79 22.89
N MET A 189 13.71 -8.79 22.50
CA MET A 189 13.30 -9.21 21.15
C MET A 189 13.90 -8.31 20.05
N ILE A 190 14.09 -7.01 20.32
CA ILE A 190 14.71 -6.07 19.38
C ILE A 190 16.22 -6.30 19.31
N LEU A 191 16.87 -6.47 20.46
CA LEU A 191 18.33 -6.63 20.54
C LEU A 191 18.81 -7.98 19.98
N ALA A 192 17.99 -9.03 20.14
CA ALA A 192 18.26 -10.36 19.62
C ALA A 192 18.02 -10.51 18.11
N ASP A 193 17.20 -9.66 17.51
CA ASP A 193 16.88 -9.72 16.08
C ASP A 193 18.01 -9.06 15.26
N GLY A 194 18.77 -9.86 14.51
CA GLY A 194 19.89 -9.39 13.69
C GLY A 194 19.52 -8.39 12.60
N GLU A 195 18.23 -8.36 12.18
CA GLU A 195 17.71 -7.44 11.15
C GLU A 195 17.22 -6.11 11.74
N THR A 196 17.30 -5.92 13.06
CA THR A 196 16.91 -4.65 13.69
C THR A 196 17.79 -3.51 13.21
N PRO A 197 17.22 -2.42 12.67
CA PRO A 197 17.96 -1.23 12.25
C PRO A 197 18.77 -0.66 13.42
N SER A 198 20.00 -0.17 13.14
CA SER A 198 20.92 0.37 14.16
C SER A 198 20.29 1.51 14.97
N GLY A 199 19.53 2.41 14.32
CA GLY A 199 18.81 3.49 15.00
C GLY A 199 17.81 2.98 16.04
N THR A 200 17.00 1.96 15.70
CA THR A 200 16.04 1.36 16.62
C THR A 200 16.77 0.67 17.78
N ARG A 201 17.87 -0.03 17.49
CA ARG A 201 18.70 -0.68 18.53
C ARG A 201 19.28 0.36 19.51
N GLY A 202 19.80 1.49 19.01
CA GLY A 202 20.29 2.58 19.84
C GLY A 202 19.21 3.21 20.72
N GLN A 203 18.00 3.43 20.18
CA GLN A 203 16.86 3.93 20.94
C GLN A 203 16.49 3.01 22.09
N ILE A 204 16.47 1.70 21.88
CA ILE A 204 16.13 0.72 22.90
C ILE A 204 17.23 0.63 23.98
N GLN A 205 18.49 0.71 23.61
CA GLN A 205 19.61 0.76 24.57
C GLN A 205 19.50 2.01 25.47
N MET A 206 19.13 3.16 24.88
CA MET A 206 18.88 4.40 25.65
C MET A 206 17.69 4.23 26.59
N LEU A 207 16.58 3.64 26.13
CA LEU A 207 15.40 3.38 26.96
C LEU A 207 15.74 2.50 28.17
N LEU A 208 16.52 1.42 27.96
CA LEU A 208 16.96 0.55 29.05
C LEU A 208 17.86 1.29 30.05
N ALA A 209 18.78 2.14 29.58
CA ALA A 209 19.63 2.94 30.45
C ALA A 209 18.84 3.93 31.30
N LEU A 210 17.82 4.58 30.73
CA LEU A 210 16.91 5.47 31.46
C LEU A 210 16.13 4.70 32.54
N ALA A 211 15.56 3.56 32.18
CA ALA A 211 14.80 2.74 33.13
C ALA A 211 15.66 2.18 34.28
N ASP A 212 16.94 1.92 34.04
CA ASP A 212 17.87 1.50 35.12
C ASP A 212 18.32 2.68 36.01
N ALA A 213 18.33 3.91 35.48
CA ALA A 213 18.56 5.13 36.27
C ALA A 213 17.37 5.43 37.20
N ASP A 214 16.13 5.32 36.70
CA ASP A 214 14.92 5.54 37.48
C ASP A 214 14.77 4.58 38.67
N LYS A 215 15.38 3.38 38.61
CA LYS A 215 15.36 2.43 39.72
C LYS A 215 16.33 2.78 40.86
N LYS A 216 17.29 3.64 40.58
CA LYS A 216 18.34 4.02 41.52
C LYS A 216 18.04 5.33 42.25
N SER A 217 17.06 6.08 41.76
CA SER A 217 16.54 7.31 42.38
C SER A 217 15.33 7.06 43.28
#